data_e1912dc518acb352751d9acc28ba8b84
#
_entry.id   e1912dc518acb352751d9acc28ba8b84
#
_cell.length_a   1.000
_cell.length_b   1.000
_cell.length_c   1.000
_cell.angle_alpha   90.00
_cell.angle_beta   90.00
_cell.angle_gamma   90.00
#
_symmetry.space_group_name_H-M   'P 1'
#
loop_
_entity.id
_entity.type
_entity.pdbx_description
1 polymer ?
#
loop_
_entity_poly.entity_id
_entity_poly.type
_entity_poly.pdbx_seq_one_letter_code
_entity_poly.pdbx_strand_id
1 'polypeptide(L)'
;MANKNRRRYKKGKTFKKILREKLGVMIIIILLAFGGLCVRLVYITRDNQESYQKKILTQQRYDSTTLPFKRGNITDRNGTILAVSEKVYNVVLDCKVMLDDERSKEPTLSALAECFGLSRSDLDAYVENNPNSQYYVLKKRLTYDEISPFLDKEKEVAAEAAEFNKTADSDNQKGVINGVWFEEEYTRRYPNNSLACDVIGFTGTDNNGTYGLEEYYNDELNGTNGREYGYLNDDATLERTTIAAVDGHSLVSTIDANIQAIAEKYILQFNEEYRDAAREGAGSYNTGCIIMNPNNGEILAMASYPSYDLNNPKDLSAYYTEEEIKEMQDNNTYYDTLNQLWRNFCISDTYEPGSTAKTITIATGLETGKITGNETYQCAGGLQVADHYIRCNVRSGHGTLDVSGALEQSCNVALMEMGEAIGVKTMIKYENIFNLGLKTNIDLAGEARTASLVYNESTMGESELATSSFGQGFNVTMIEMAAAFSSIVNGGYYYEPHVVSKITNSTGDTVRNIEPRVLKQTISETTSAQMRQYLYAAVAEGTGKSARPAGYAIGGKTGTAEKVPRDHKHYVVSFIGC
;
A
#
# COMPACT_ATOMS: atom_id res chain seq x y z
N MET A 1 -84.90 -64.05 -33.19
CA MET A 1 -83.73 -63.98 -32.33
C MET A 1 -83.30 -62.52 -32.26
N ALA A 2 -83.44 -61.88 -31.14
CA ALA A 2 -83.31 -60.42 -30.99
C ALA A 2 -81.93 -60.01 -30.50
N ASN A 3 -81.34 -59.12 -31.24
CA ASN A 3 -80.05 -58.56 -30.87
C ASN A 3 -80.24 -57.18 -30.18
N LYS A 4 -79.95 -57.10 -28.88
CA LYS A 4 -80.11 -55.89 -28.05
C LYS A 4 -78.82 -55.05 -28.06
N ASN A 5 -78.81 -53.98 -28.87
CA ASN A 5 -77.78 -52.94 -28.77
C ASN A 5 -77.96 -52.04 -27.50
N ARG A 6 -77.07 -52.14 -26.52
CA ARG A 6 -77.06 -51.24 -25.37
C ARG A 6 -76.22 -50.00 -25.74
N ARG A 7 -76.85 -48.87 -25.99
CA ARG A 7 -76.23 -47.52 -26.00
C ARG A 7 -75.86 -47.12 -24.61
N ARG A 8 -74.53 -46.92 -24.35
CA ARG A 8 -74.03 -46.25 -23.10
C ARG A 8 -74.29 -44.75 -23.17
N TYR A 9 -75.15 -44.21 -22.34
CA TYR A 9 -75.30 -42.78 -22.11
C TYR A 9 -74.11 -42.27 -21.35
N LYS A 10 -73.30 -41.32 -21.88
CA LYS A 10 -72.32 -40.57 -21.16
C LYS A 10 -73.08 -39.56 -20.24
N LYS A 11 -72.94 -39.68 -18.91
CA LYS A 11 -73.46 -38.72 -17.95
C LYS A 11 -72.85 -37.34 -18.27
N GLY A 12 -73.68 -36.35 -18.62
CA GLY A 12 -73.25 -34.95 -18.80
C GLY A 12 -72.77 -34.34 -17.48
N LYS A 13 -71.70 -33.60 -17.56
CA LYS A 13 -71.16 -32.86 -16.40
C LYS A 13 -72.25 -31.88 -15.91
N THR A 14 -72.58 -31.87 -14.61
CA THR A 14 -73.53 -30.92 -14.00
C THR A 14 -73.03 -29.48 -14.21
N PHE A 15 -73.92 -28.54 -14.48
CA PHE A 15 -73.65 -27.12 -14.75
C PHE A 15 -72.68 -26.49 -13.75
N LYS A 16 -72.81 -26.80 -12.46
CA LYS A 16 -71.87 -26.41 -11.40
C LYS A 16 -70.43 -26.88 -11.60
N LYS A 17 -70.21 -28.05 -12.22
CA LYS A 17 -68.88 -28.61 -12.48
C LYS A 17 -68.22 -27.92 -13.67
N ILE A 18 -68.99 -27.60 -14.70
CA ILE A 18 -68.51 -26.84 -15.87
C ILE A 18 -68.20 -25.40 -15.48
N LEU A 19 -69.00 -24.77 -14.61
CA LEU A 19 -68.73 -23.44 -14.12
C LEU A 19 -67.46 -23.38 -13.27
N ARG A 20 -67.24 -24.36 -12.37
CA ARG A 20 -65.98 -24.46 -11.58
C ARG A 20 -64.75 -24.68 -12.45
N GLU A 21 -64.85 -25.54 -13.47
CA GLU A 21 -63.76 -25.78 -14.40
C GLU A 21 -63.41 -24.51 -15.22
N LYS A 22 -64.41 -23.76 -15.69
CA LYS A 22 -64.21 -22.46 -16.37
C LYS A 22 -63.66 -21.36 -15.45
N LEU A 23 -64.16 -21.29 -14.21
CA LEU A 23 -63.63 -20.36 -13.20
C LEU A 23 -62.15 -20.70 -12.84
N GLY A 24 -61.82 -21.98 -12.70
CA GLY A 24 -60.45 -22.43 -12.46
C GLY A 24 -59.50 -22.05 -13.58
N VAL A 25 -59.92 -22.23 -14.84
CA VAL A 25 -59.13 -21.83 -16.04
C VAL A 25 -58.97 -20.31 -16.08
N MET A 26 -60.02 -19.55 -15.76
CA MET A 26 -59.95 -18.08 -15.74
C MET A 26 -59.00 -17.56 -14.65
N ILE A 27 -58.97 -18.17 -13.46
CA ILE A 27 -58.05 -17.85 -12.37
C ILE A 27 -56.61 -18.15 -12.80
N ILE A 28 -56.35 -19.30 -13.46
CA ILE A 28 -55.03 -19.66 -13.95
C ILE A 28 -54.54 -18.65 -15.01
N ILE A 29 -55.39 -18.21 -15.93
CA ILE A 29 -55.05 -17.19 -16.93
C ILE A 29 -54.72 -15.87 -16.27
N ILE A 30 -55.49 -15.45 -15.25
CA ILE A 30 -55.21 -14.20 -14.48
C ILE A 30 -53.90 -14.31 -13.72
N LEU A 31 -53.59 -15.45 -13.09
CA LEU A 31 -52.32 -15.69 -12.39
C LEU A 31 -51.12 -15.69 -13.34
N LEU A 32 -51.27 -16.28 -14.52
CA LEU A 32 -50.25 -16.24 -15.56
C LEU A 32 -50.02 -14.84 -16.12
N ALA A 33 -51.09 -14.06 -16.32
CA ALA A 33 -50.98 -12.65 -16.73
C ALA A 33 -50.33 -11.80 -15.66
N PHE A 34 -50.66 -12.04 -14.38
CA PHE A 34 -50.04 -11.33 -13.24
C PHE A 34 -48.55 -11.73 -13.07
N GLY A 35 -48.23 -13.03 -13.24
CA GLY A 35 -46.86 -13.52 -13.25
C GLY A 35 -46.04 -12.90 -14.39
N GLY A 36 -46.61 -12.80 -15.59
CA GLY A 36 -46.00 -12.12 -16.75
C GLY A 36 -45.76 -10.62 -16.47
N LEU A 37 -46.70 -9.94 -15.83
CA LEU A 37 -46.52 -8.55 -15.40
C LEU A 37 -45.40 -8.39 -14.36
N CYS A 38 -45.33 -9.28 -13.37
CA CYS A 38 -44.28 -9.27 -12.37
C CYS A 38 -42.87 -9.50 -13.01
N VAL A 39 -42.77 -10.48 -13.90
CA VAL A 39 -41.52 -10.75 -14.65
C VAL A 39 -41.14 -9.54 -15.51
N ARG A 40 -42.10 -8.92 -16.17
CA ARG A 40 -41.85 -7.70 -16.96
C ARG A 40 -41.43 -6.52 -16.08
N LEU A 41 -42.00 -6.40 -14.90
CA LEU A 41 -41.62 -5.35 -13.93
C LEU A 41 -40.20 -5.54 -13.41
N VAL A 42 -39.83 -6.79 -13.08
CA VAL A 42 -38.46 -7.14 -12.67
C VAL A 42 -37.46 -6.89 -13.83
N TYR A 43 -37.84 -7.26 -15.05
CA TYR A 43 -37.02 -7.01 -16.24
C TYR A 43 -36.80 -5.52 -16.50
N ILE A 44 -37.86 -4.70 -16.43
CA ILE A 44 -37.79 -3.24 -16.57
C ILE A 44 -36.95 -2.62 -15.44
N THR A 45 -37.08 -3.11 -14.22
CA THR A 45 -36.32 -2.60 -13.08
C THR A 45 -34.84 -2.94 -13.18
N ARG A 46 -34.50 -4.13 -13.73
CA ARG A 46 -33.12 -4.60 -13.80
C ARG A 46 -32.36 -4.09 -15.01
N ASP A 47 -32.96 -4.07 -16.20
CA ASP A 47 -32.28 -3.68 -17.45
C ASP A 47 -32.30 -2.18 -17.75
N ASN A 48 -33.26 -1.44 -17.19
CA ASN A 48 -33.44 -0.02 -17.51
C ASN A 48 -33.17 0.93 -16.33
N GLN A 49 -32.72 0.42 -15.18
CA GLN A 49 -32.47 1.26 -14.02
C GLN A 49 -31.48 2.38 -14.34
N GLU A 50 -30.38 2.06 -15.03
CA GLU A 50 -29.39 3.07 -15.48
C GLU A 50 -29.96 4.00 -16.57
N SER A 51 -30.76 3.51 -17.50
CA SER A 51 -31.31 4.32 -18.57
C SER A 51 -32.47 5.21 -18.09
N TYR A 52 -33.26 4.77 -17.12
CA TYR A 52 -34.27 5.61 -16.49
C TYR A 52 -33.65 6.62 -15.56
N GLN A 53 -32.61 6.26 -14.80
CA GLN A 53 -31.82 7.23 -14.02
C GLN A 53 -31.15 8.26 -14.94
N LYS A 54 -30.55 7.83 -16.06
CA LYS A 54 -30.01 8.76 -17.07
C LYS A 54 -31.08 9.65 -17.68
N LYS A 55 -32.27 9.14 -17.99
CA LYS A 55 -33.36 9.96 -18.55
C LYS A 55 -33.93 10.94 -17.53
N ILE A 56 -34.07 10.53 -16.26
CA ILE A 56 -34.47 11.43 -15.17
C ILE A 56 -33.40 12.51 -14.97
N LEU A 57 -32.11 12.15 -14.98
CA LEU A 57 -31.00 13.09 -14.88
C LEU A 57 -30.88 14.03 -16.09
N THR A 58 -31.25 13.60 -17.32
CA THR A 58 -31.23 14.45 -18.51
C THR A 58 -32.48 15.32 -18.67
N GLN A 59 -33.61 14.95 -18.08
CA GLN A 59 -34.81 15.80 -18.06
C GLN A 59 -34.80 16.83 -16.95
N GLN A 60 -34.02 16.62 -15.90
CA GLN A 60 -33.83 17.59 -14.81
C GLN A 60 -32.55 18.40 -15.12
N ARG A 61 -32.66 19.54 -15.77
CA ARG A 61 -31.63 20.58 -15.81
C ARG A 61 -31.53 21.21 -14.43
N TYR A 62 -30.70 20.64 -13.54
CA TYR A 62 -30.51 21.20 -12.20
C TYR A 62 -29.10 21.02 -11.70
N ASP A 63 -28.70 22.00 -10.93
CA ASP A 63 -27.44 22.08 -10.23
C ASP A 63 -27.16 20.78 -9.46
N SER A 64 -26.17 20.03 -9.89
CA SER A 64 -25.73 18.82 -9.20
C SER A 64 -24.29 19.00 -8.77
N THR A 65 -24.11 19.15 -7.46
CA THR A 65 -22.79 19.27 -6.84
C THR A 65 -22.36 17.94 -6.27
N THR A 66 -21.14 17.51 -6.58
CA THR A 66 -20.51 16.34 -5.95
C THR A 66 -20.06 16.72 -4.55
N LEU A 67 -20.43 15.92 -3.57
CA LEU A 67 -19.91 16.03 -2.21
C LEU A 67 -18.75 15.03 -2.09
N PRO A 68 -17.51 15.49 -1.98
CA PRO A 68 -16.37 14.59 -1.95
C PRO A 68 -16.32 13.81 -0.64
N PHE A 69 -15.96 12.51 -0.73
CA PHE A 69 -15.65 11.73 0.45
C PHE A 69 -14.26 12.08 1.00
N LYS A 70 -14.07 11.84 2.27
CA LYS A 70 -12.78 11.91 2.94
C LYS A 70 -12.12 10.52 2.91
N ARG A 71 -10.93 10.41 2.30
CA ARG A 71 -10.13 9.18 2.36
C ARG A 71 -9.68 8.92 3.80
N GLY A 72 -9.76 7.66 4.24
CA GLY A 72 -9.45 7.26 5.61
C GLY A 72 -8.01 7.60 6.03
N ASN A 73 -7.79 7.87 7.29
CA ASN A 73 -6.48 8.19 7.82
C ASN A 73 -5.61 6.92 7.96
N ILE A 74 -4.28 7.09 7.91
CA ILE A 74 -3.32 6.06 8.32
C ILE A 74 -2.60 6.59 9.56
N THR A 75 -2.61 5.80 10.63
CA THR A 75 -1.91 6.13 11.89
C THR A 75 -0.86 5.07 12.21
N ASP A 76 0.13 5.43 13.01
CA ASP A 76 1.00 4.48 13.66
C ASP A 76 0.23 3.71 14.76
N ARG A 77 0.89 2.75 15.40
CA ARG A 77 0.31 1.94 16.49
C ARG A 77 -0.13 2.76 17.71
N ASN A 78 0.43 3.95 17.90
CA ASN A 78 0.22 4.85 19.04
C ASN A 78 -0.78 5.98 18.73
N GLY A 79 -1.30 6.04 17.50
CA GLY A 79 -2.23 7.06 17.03
C GLY A 79 -1.58 8.28 16.38
N THR A 80 -0.26 8.28 16.16
CA THR A 80 0.43 9.33 15.39
C THR A 80 -0.06 9.29 13.94
N ILE A 81 -0.50 10.43 13.42
CA ILE A 81 -1.01 10.53 12.05
C ILE A 81 0.16 10.43 11.07
N LEU A 82 0.12 9.42 10.20
CA LEU A 82 1.07 9.21 9.11
C LEU A 82 0.53 9.72 7.77
N ALA A 83 -0.78 9.58 7.53
CA ALA A 83 -1.46 10.12 6.36
C ALA A 83 -2.87 10.59 6.74
N VAL A 84 -3.27 11.77 6.25
CA VAL A 84 -4.56 12.40 6.52
C VAL A 84 -5.10 13.04 5.25
N SER A 85 -6.43 13.14 5.13
CA SER A 85 -7.07 13.93 4.07
C SER A 85 -7.47 15.29 4.64
N GLU A 86 -6.92 16.35 4.08
CA GLU A 86 -7.23 17.73 4.43
C GLU A 86 -8.22 18.31 3.42
N LYS A 87 -9.19 19.07 3.93
CA LYS A 87 -10.17 19.78 3.09
C LYS A 87 -9.48 20.96 2.44
N VAL A 88 -9.66 21.06 1.12
CA VAL A 88 -9.15 22.15 0.30
C VAL A 88 -10.25 22.65 -0.64
N TYR A 89 -10.03 23.79 -1.25
CA TYR A 89 -11.01 24.49 -2.04
C TYR A 89 -10.46 24.86 -3.42
N ASN A 90 -11.25 24.62 -4.46
CA ASN A 90 -10.99 25.14 -5.79
C ASN A 90 -11.79 26.42 -5.96
N VAL A 91 -11.15 27.49 -6.42
CA VAL A 91 -11.78 28.77 -6.72
C VAL A 91 -12.37 28.71 -8.11
N VAL A 92 -13.68 28.82 -8.21
CA VAL A 92 -14.41 28.74 -9.49
C VAL A 92 -15.09 30.07 -9.80
N LEU A 93 -14.92 30.54 -11.04
CA LEU A 93 -15.58 31.73 -11.58
C LEU A 93 -16.70 31.34 -12.55
N ASP A 94 -17.90 31.86 -12.33
CA ASP A 94 -19.02 31.86 -13.24
C ASP A 94 -19.15 33.28 -13.87
N CYS A 95 -18.64 33.42 -15.09
CA CYS A 95 -18.69 34.69 -15.80
C CYS A 95 -20.13 35.13 -16.08
N LYS A 96 -21.03 34.18 -16.34
CA LYS A 96 -22.42 34.49 -16.68
C LYS A 96 -23.15 35.08 -15.47
N VAL A 97 -23.04 34.41 -14.29
CA VAL A 97 -23.67 34.90 -13.04
C VAL A 97 -23.04 36.24 -12.61
N MET A 98 -21.73 36.40 -12.76
CA MET A 98 -21.06 37.67 -12.48
C MET A 98 -21.57 38.81 -13.37
N LEU A 99 -21.80 38.56 -14.66
CA LEU A 99 -22.22 39.54 -15.64
C LEU A 99 -23.74 39.74 -15.69
N ASP A 100 -24.56 38.96 -14.96
CA ASP A 100 -26.00 39.21 -14.81
C ASP A 100 -26.24 40.61 -14.20
N ASP A 101 -25.30 41.12 -13.41
CA ASP A 101 -25.20 42.51 -12.99
C ASP A 101 -23.79 43.06 -13.37
N GLU A 102 -23.70 43.87 -14.42
CA GLU A 102 -22.42 44.44 -14.87
C GLU A 102 -21.64 45.18 -13.78
N ARG A 103 -22.33 45.72 -12.77
CA ARG A 103 -21.72 46.40 -11.61
C ARG A 103 -20.90 45.43 -10.74
N SER A 104 -21.17 44.14 -10.82
CA SER A 104 -20.44 43.10 -10.06
C SER A 104 -19.09 42.74 -10.71
N LYS A 105 -18.86 43.05 -11.99
CA LYS A 105 -17.61 42.70 -12.69
C LYS A 105 -16.38 43.30 -11.98
N GLU A 106 -16.41 44.61 -11.73
CA GLU A 106 -15.24 45.31 -11.15
C GLU A 106 -14.89 44.83 -9.74
N PRO A 107 -15.83 44.82 -8.76
CA PRO A 107 -15.49 44.36 -7.41
C PRO A 107 -15.06 42.88 -7.39
N THR A 108 -15.66 42.00 -8.20
CA THR A 108 -15.33 40.59 -8.27
C THR A 108 -13.91 40.35 -8.79
N LEU A 109 -13.57 40.94 -9.95
CA LEU A 109 -12.26 40.73 -10.55
C LEU A 109 -11.14 41.41 -9.75
N SER A 110 -11.42 42.53 -9.07
CA SER A 110 -10.47 43.18 -8.16
C SER A 110 -10.20 42.31 -6.93
N ALA A 111 -11.23 41.75 -6.28
CA ALA A 111 -11.06 40.86 -5.15
C ALA A 111 -10.31 39.58 -5.53
N LEU A 112 -10.61 39.00 -6.70
CA LEU A 112 -9.89 37.82 -7.20
C LEU A 112 -8.41 38.11 -7.45
N ALA A 113 -8.09 39.25 -8.05
CA ALA A 113 -6.70 39.64 -8.26
C ALA A 113 -5.96 39.93 -6.95
N GLU A 114 -6.58 40.66 -6.03
CA GLU A 114 -6.00 41.02 -4.73
C GLU A 114 -5.77 39.81 -3.82
N CYS A 115 -6.81 39.01 -3.60
CA CYS A 115 -6.75 37.91 -2.61
C CYS A 115 -5.97 36.68 -3.11
N PHE A 116 -6.02 36.41 -4.42
CA PHE A 116 -5.36 35.21 -4.97
C PHE A 116 -4.12 35.51 -5.80
N GLY A 117 -3.70 36.77 -5.92
CA GLY A 117 -2.53 37.16 -6.70
C GLY A 117 -2.67 36.86 -8.19
N LEU A 118 -3.89 36.94 -8.73
CA LEU A 118 -4.18 36.68 -10.15
C LEU A 118 -3.93 37.92 -10.99
N SER A 119 -3.47 37.74 -12.23
CA SER A 119 -3.30 38.84 -13.18
C SER A 119 -4.65 39.40 -13.57
N ARG A 120 -4.89 40.69 -13.28
CA ARG A 120 -6.13 41.37 -13.63
C ARG A 120 -6.37 41.35 -15.13
N SER A 121 -5.34 41.58 -15.95
CA SER A 121 -5.44 41.57 -17.42
C SER A 121 -5.88 40.21 -17.96
N ASP A 122 -5.41 39.11 -17.34
CA ASP A 122 -5.77 37.76 -17.79
C ASP A 122 -7.21 37.43 -17.41
N LEU A 123 -7.67 37.88 -16.23
CA LEU A 123 -9.07 37.76 -15.81
C LEU A 123 -10.00 38.52 -16.73
N ASP A 124 -9.69 39.80 -17.05
CA ASP A 124 -10.48 40.63 -17.99
C ASP A 124 -10.53 39.98 -19.37
N ALA A 125 -9.39 39.53 -19.91
CA ALA A 125 -9.33 38.87 -21.20
C ALA A 125 -10.14 37.56 -21.23
N TYR A 126 -10.09 36.77 -20.13
CA TYR A 126 -10.89 35.55 -20.06
C TYR A 126 -12.39 35.84 -20.08
N VAL A 127 -12.85 36.78 -19.25
CA VAL A 127 -14.27 37.16 -19.16
C VAL A 127 -14.78 37.74 -20.48
N GLU A 128 -14.01 38.57 -21.16
CA GLU A 128 -14.37 39.13 -22.46
C GLU A 128 -14.51 38.05 -23.55
N ASN A 129 -13.62 37.06 -23.56
CA ASN A 129 -13.67 35.97 -24.53
C ASN A 129 -14.71 34.89 -24.18
N ASN A 130 -15.12 34.78 -22.90
CA ASN A 130 -15.99 33.72 -22.41
C ASN A 130 -17.13 34.23 -21.52
N PRO A 131 -17.95 35.21 -21.95
CA PRO A 131 -18.96 35.85 -21.08
C PRO A 131 -20.07 34.90 -20.61
N ASN A 132 -20.27 33.79 -21.30
CA ASN A 132 -21.27 32.79 -20.96
C ASN A 132 -20.67 31.56 -20.23
N SER A 133 -19.38 31.57 -19.84
CA SER A 133 -18.77 30.52 -19.08
C SER A 133 -19.38 30.43 -17.68
N GLN A 134 -19.84 29.24 -17.29
CA GLN A 134 -20.42 29.00 -15.98
C GLN A 134 -19.45 28.25 -15.04
N TYR A 135 -18.30 27.81 -15.55
CA TYR A 135 -17.33 27.06 -14.78
C TYR A 135 -15.91 27.31 -15.30
N TYR A 136 -15.13 28.06 -14.53
CA TYR A 136 -13.72 28.27 -14.79
C TYR A 136 -12.92 28.20 -13.49
N VAL A 137 -12.09 27.17 -13.35
CA VAL A 137 -11.26 26.98 -12.16
C VAL A 137 -10.04 27.89 -12.23
N LEU A 138 -10.00 28.90 -11.37
CA LEU A 138 -8.92 29.89 -11.28
C LEU A 138 -7.71 29.40 -10.50
N LYS A 139 -7.97 28.77 -9.36
CA LYS A 139 -6.96 28.13 -8.52
C LYS A 139 -7.51 26.85 -7.92
N LYS A 140 -6.61 25.89 -7.64
CA LYS A 140 -6.96 24.59 -7.08
C LYS A 140 -6.28 24.35 -5.73
N ARG A 141 -6.97 23.60 -4.89
CA ARG A 141 -6.44 23.03 -3.65
C ARG A 141 -5.92 24.08 -2.66
N LEU A 142 -6.61 25.19 -2.53
CA LEU A 142 -6.34 26.20 -1.53
C LEU A 142 -6.85 25.73 -0.15
N THR A 143 -6.10 26.04 0.88
CA THR A 143 -6.53 25.84 2.26
C THR A 143 -7.62 26.86 2.65
N TYR A 144 -8.30 26.61 3.79
CA TYR A 144 -9.26 27.58 4.31
C TYR A 144 -8.60 28.95 4.61
N ASP A 145 -7.39 28.95 5.13
CA ASP A 145 -6.64 30.19 5.44
C ASP A 145 -6.32 31.01 4.19
N GLU A 146 -6.12 30.33 3.05
CA GLU A 146 -5.86 31.01 1.77
C GLU A 146 -7.13 31.57 1.13
N ILE A 147 -8.32 31.00 1.40
CA ILE A 147 -9.57 31.52 0.86
C ILE A 147 -10.27 32.50 1.80
N SER A 148 -9.98 32.47 3.11
CA SER A 148 -10.65 33.31 4.12
C SER A 148 -10.53 34.81 3.85
N PRO A 149 -9.41 35.38 3.33
CA PRO A 149 -9.33 36.77 2.97
C PRO A 149 -10.35 37.20 1.90
N PHE A 150 -10.63 36.31 0.94
CA PHE A 150 -11.65 36.56 -0.08
C PHE A 150 -13.06 36.53 0.51
N LEU A 151 -13.37 35.59 1.39
CA LEU A 151 -14.67 35.49 2.06
C LEU A 151 -14.93 36.72 2.95
N ASP A 152 -13.90 37.26 3.59
CA ASP A 152 -14.03 38.47 4.39
C ASP A 152 -14.18 39.71 3.50
N LYS A 153 -13.45 39.77 2.36
CA LYS A 153 -13.60 40.84 1.36
C LYS A 153 -15.01 40.84 0.75
N GLU A 154 -15.56 39.68 0.46
CA GLU A 154 -16.95 39.53 -0.03
C GLU A 154 -17.96 40.14 0.94
N LYS A 155 -17.83 39.85 2.25
CA LYS A 155 -18.70 40.43 3.29
C LYS A 155 -18.51 41.95 3.40
N GLU A 156 -17.25 42.44 3.34
CA GLU A 156 -16.93 43.88 3.39
C GLU A 156 -17.59 44.60 2.24
N VAL A 157 -17.36 44.15 1.00
CA VAL A 157 -17.93 44.76 -0.22
C VAL A 157 -19.46 44.72 -0.20
N ALA A 158 -20.04 43.61 0.27
CA ALA A 158 -21.50 43.50 0.38
C ALA A 158 -22.06 44.49 1.42
N ALA A 159 -21.40 44.68 2.55
CA ALA A 159 -21.81 45.60 3.59
C ALA A 159 -21.70 47.08 3.11
N GLU A 160 -20.60 47.43 2.45
CA GLU A 160 -20.40 48.76 1.85
C GLU A 160 -21.44 49.10 0.76
N ALA A 161 -21.70 48.12 -0.13
CA ALA A 161 -22.70 48.26 -1.16
C ALA A 161 -24.10 48.43 -0.57
N ALA A 162 -24.44 47.62 0.44
CA ALA A 162 -25.75 47.71 1.11
C ALA A 162 -25.96 49.08 1.79
N GLU A 163 -24.93 49.64 2.44
CA GLU A 163 -25.04 50.94 3.09
C GLU A 163 -25.13 52.07 2.05
N PHE A 164 -24.27 52.05 1.00
CA PHE A 164 -24.25 53.05 -0.06
C PHE A 164 -25.58 53.05 -0.85
N ASN A 165 -26.09 51.88 -1.20
CA ASN A 165 -27.29 51.72 -2.03
C ASN A 165 -28.58 52.13 -1.31
N LYS A 166 -28.59 52.33 0.02
CA LYS A 166 -29.74 52.92 0.72
C LYS A 166 -30.09 54.33 0.32
N THR A 167 -29.10 55.11 -0.12
CA THR A 167 -29.22 56.52 -0.43
C THR A 167 -28.94 56.86 -1.89
N ALA A 168 -28.42 55.91 -2.67
CA ALA A 168 -28.06 56.06 -4.07
C ALA A 168 -29.28 55.91 -4.99
N ASP A 169 -29.33 56.72 -6.05
CA ASP A 169 -30.28 56.52 -7.14
C ASP A 169 -29.97 55.18 -7.85
N SER A 170 -31.01 54.61 -8.51
CA SER A 170 -30.92 53.30 -9.20
C SER A 170 -29.71 53.18 -10.16
N ASP A 171 -29.34 54.24 -10.81
CA ASP A 171 -28.26 54.26 -11.82
C ASP A 171 -26.85 54.39 -11.20
N ASN A 172 -26.77 54.71 -9.90
CA ASN A 172 -25.51 54.91 -9.17
C ASN A 172 -25.24 53.85 -8.10
N GLN A 173 -25.98 52.75 -8.09
CA GLN A 173 -25.77 51.67 -7.12
C GLN A 173 -24.45 50.94 -7.31
N LYS A 174 -23.79 50.56 -6.20
CA LYS A 174 -22.58 49.72 -6.21
C LYS A 174 -22.95 48.23 -6.38
N GLY A 175 -22.16 47.53 -7.17
CA GLY A 175 -22.25 46.08 -7.28
C GLY A 175 -21.57 45.37 -6.10
N VAL A 176 -21.84 44.11 -6.02
CA VAL A 176 -21.25 43.20 -5.02
C VAL A 176 -20.35 42.16 -5.69
N ILE A 177 -19.53 41.45 -4.93
CA ILE A 177 -18.81 40.29 -5.44
C ILE A 177 -19.84 39.21 -5.75
N ASN A 178 -19.83 38.68 -6.96
CA ASN A 178 -20.80 37.67 -7.42
C ASN A 178 -20.16 36.75 -8.47
N GLY A 179 -20.69 35.54 -8.63
CA GLY A 179 -20.21 34.57 -9.61
C GLY A 179 -18.91 33.86 -9.21
N VAL A 180 -18.52 33.90 -7.94
CA VAL A 180 -17.40 33.13 -7.42
C VAL A 180 -17.91 32.15 -6.36
N TRP A 181 -17.49 30.90 -6.46
CA TRP A 181 -17.75 29.92 -5.41
C TRP A 181 -16.53 29.03 -5.17
N PHE A 182 -16.55 28.29 -4.07
CA PHE A 182 -15.49 27.39 -3.64
C PHE A 182 -15.99 25.95 -3.72
N GLU A 183 -15.36 25.17 -4.61
CA GLU A 183 -15.64 23.75 -4.73
C GLU A 183 -14.77 22.98 -3.73
N GLU A 184 -15.39 22.24 -2.82
CA GLU A 184 -14.70 21.46 -1.82
C GLU A 184 -14.05 20.22 -2.45
N GLU A 185 -12.82 19.94 -2.06
CA GLU A 185 -12.06 18.76 -2.42
C GLU A 185 -11.28 18.29 -1.20
N TYR A 186 -10.85 17.03 -1.16
CA TYR A 186 -9.88 16.54 -0.19
C TYR A 186 -8.55 16.26 -0.87
N THR A 187 -7.46 16.75 -0.29
CA THR A 187 -6.10 16.40 -0.70
C THR A 187 -5.44 15.51 0.33
N ARG A 188 -4.65 14.55 -0.13
CA ARG A 188 -3.88 13.69 0.78
C ARG A 188 -2.65 14.44 1.27
N ARG A 189 -2.40 14.37 2.58
CA ARG A 189 -1.24 14.97 3.23
C ARG A 189 -0.56 13.97 4.14
N TYR A 190 0.76 14.03 4.13
CA TYR A 190 1.66 13.20 4.93
C TYR A 190 2.46 14.11 5.87
N PRO A 191 2.00 14.30 7.14
CA PRO A 191 2.57 15.31 8.04
C PRO A 191 4.04 15.12 8.37
N ASN A 192 4.53 13.87 8.23
CA ASN A 192 5.91 13.49 8.55
C ASN A 192 6.81 13.37 7.28
N ASN A 193 6.37 13.92 6.16
CA ASN A 193 7.09 13.98 4.87
C ASN A 193 7.56 12.59 4.40
N SER A 194 8.85 12.23 4.63
CA SER A 194 9.45 10.99 4.15
C SER A 194 9.35 9.81 5.13
N LEU A 195 8.83 10.01 6.35
CA LEU A 195 8.77 8.95 7.35
C LEU A 195 7.95 7.77 6.86
N ALA A 196 8.55 6.57 6.85
CA ALA A 196 7.94 5.32 6.39
C ALA A 196 7.40 5.39 4.94
N CYS A 197 8.05 6.16 4.06
CA CYS A 197 7.55 6.41 2.70
C CYS A 197 7.26 5.13 1.92
N ASP A 198 8.12 4.12 2.00
CA ASP A 198 7.96 2.85 1.28
C ASP A 198 6.86 1.96 1.86
N VAL A 199 6.51 2.18 3.14
CA VAL A 199 5.41 1.46 3.81
C VAL A 199 4.07 2.13 3.52
N ILE A 200 4.03 3.46 3.62
CA ILE A 200 2.78 4.21 3.45
C ILE A 200 2.38 4.25 1.97
N GLY A 201 3.33 4.58 1.07
CA GLY A 201 3.00 4.91 -0.31
C GLY A 201 2.35 6.29 -0.42
N PHE A 202 1.82 6.63 -1.59
CA PHE A 202 1.18 7.93 -1.83
C PHE A 202 -0.06 7.80 -2.71
N THR A 203 -0.83 8.88 -2.85
CA THR A 203 -1.99 8.92 -3.74
C THR A 203 -1.69 9.67 -5.04
N GLY A 204 -2.26 9.19 -6.14
CA GLY A 204 -2.30 9.91 -7.41
C GLY A 204 -3.24 11.12 -7.38
N THR A 205 -3.30 11.81 -8.51
CA THR A 205 -4.19 12.99 -8.68
C THR A 205 -5.68 12.65 -8.63
N ASP A 206 -6.03 11.38 -8.86
CA ASP A 206 -7.36 10.80 -8.82
C ASP A 206 -7.74 10.25 -7.43
N ASN A 207 -6.92 10.52 -6.41
CA ASN A 207 -7.05 10.04 -5.04
C ASN A 207 -6.94 8.50 -4.89
N ASN A 208 -6.46 7.79 -5.92
CA ASN A 208 -6.13 6.38 -5.83
C ASN A 208 -4.74 6.18 -5.23
N GLY A 209 -4.62 5.16 -4.40
CA GLY A 209 -3.35 4.79 -3.77
C GLY A 209 -2.36 4.21 -4.77
N THR A 210 -1.10 4.54 -4.57
CA THR A 210 0.03 4.06 -5.36
C THR A 210 1.15 3.66 -4.41
N TYR A 211 1.59 2.42 -4.49
CA TYR A 211 2.53 1.77 -3.58
C TYR A 211 2.05 1.65 -2.12
N GLY A 212 2.74 0.81 -1.36
CA GLY A 212 2.57 0.65 0.08
C GLY A 212 1.14 0.34 0.55
N LEU A 213 0.79 0.87 1.72
CA LEU A 213 -0.54 0.74 2.32
C LEU A 213 -1.62 1.48 1.53
N GLU A 214 -1.26 2.62 0.92
CA GLU A 214 -2.19 3.41 0.11
C GLU A 214 -2.73 2.60 -1.08
N GLU A 215 -1.88 1.77 -1.72
CA GLU A 215 -2.28 0.89 -2.82
C GLU A 215 -2.97 -0.37 -2.29
N TYR A 216 -2.36 -1.06 -1.31
CA TYR A 216 -2.86 -2.35 -0.84
C TYR A 216 -4.26 -2.26 -0.22
N TYR A 217 -4.51 -1.20 0.55
CA TYR A 217 -5.79 -0.93 1.21
C TYR A 217 -6.61 0.16 0.51
N ASN A 218 -6.40 0.35 -0.80
CA ASN A 218 -7.08 1.42 -1.53
C ASN A 218 -8.60 1.36 -1.41
N ASP A 219 -9.18 0.17 -1.47
CA ASP A 219 -10.63 -0.03 -1.38
C ASP A 219 -11.20 0.30 0.00
N GLU A 220 -10.44 -0.01 1.07
CA GLU A 220 -10.80 0.34 2.44
C GLU A 220 -10.63 1.85 2.71
N LEU A 221 -9.54 2.43 2.24
CA LEU A 221 -9.23 3.84 2.43
C LEU A 221 -10.14 4.77 1.64
N ASN A 222 -10.60 4.35 0.46
CA ASN A 222 -11.54 5.12 -0.35
C ASN A 222 -12.94 5.05 0.20
N GLY A 223 -13.66 6.17 0.04
CA GLY A 223 -15.08 6.27 0.31
C GLY A 223 -15.91 6.34 -0.96
N THR A 224 -17.11 6.81 -0.82
CA THR A 224 -18.04 7.05 -1.93
C THR A 224 -18.51 8.48 -1.89
N ASN A 225 -18.36 9.19 -3.01
CA ASN A 225 -18.84 10.57 -3.13
C ASN A 225 -20.36 10.65 -2.91
N GLY A 226 -20.77 11.63 -2.15
CA GLY A 226 -22.16 12.07 -2.05
C GLY A 226 -22.53 12.97 -3.22
N ARG A 227 -23.75 13.38 -3.25
CA ARG A 227 -24.29 14.28 -4.25
C ARG A 227 -25.38 15.16 -3.68
N GLU A 228 -25.31 16.44 -3.93
CA GLU A 228 -26.41 17.37 -3.71
C GLU A 228 -27.00 17.74 -5.08
N TYR A 229 -28.31 17.63 -5.21
CA TYR A 229 -29.01 18.08 -6.42
C TYR A 229 -30.30 18.78 -6.04
N GLY A 230 -30.57 19.87 -6.71
CA GLY A 230 -31.79 20.63 -6.56
C GLY A 230 -32.78 20.31 -7.69
N TYR A 231 -34.05 20.38 -7.42
CA TYR A 231 -35.11 20.38 -8.42
C TYR A 231 -36.17 21.42 -8.05
N LEU A 232 -36.81 22.02 -9.05
CA LEU A 232 -37.94 22.86 -8.84
C LEU A 232 -39.19 21.97 -8.67
N ASN A 233 -39.86 22.11 -7.54
CA ASN A 233 -41.16 21.44 -7.35
C ASN A 233 -42.27 22.13 -8.17
N ASP A 234 -43.51 21.59 -8.11
CA ASP A 234 -44.65 22.10 -8.86
C ASP A 234 -44.99 23.57 -8.51
N ASP A 235 -44.53 24.07 -7.37
CA ASP A 235 -44.71 25.45 -6.91
C ASP A 235 -43.51 26.36 -7.31
N ALA A 236 -42.62 25.90 -8.18
CA ALA A 236 -41.37 26.58 -8.58
C ALA A 236 -40.42 26.91 -7.40
N THR A 237 -40.54 26.16 -6.29
CA THR A 237 -39.61 26.26 -5.17
C THR A 237 -38.47 25.26 -5.36
N LEU A 238 -37.22 25.71 -5.14
CA LEU A 238 -36.03 24.83 -5.23
C LEU A 238 -36.01 23.89 -4.02
N GLU A 239 -36.23 22.61 -4.29
CA GLU A 239 -36.01 21.55 -3.29
C GLU A 239 -34.63 20.93 -3.52
N ARG A 240 -33.84 20.79 -2.46
CA ARG A 240 -32.53 20.13 -2.49
C ARG A 240 -32.61 18.75 -1.88
N THR A 241 -32.08 17.78 -2.58
CA THR A 241 -31.87 16.43 -2.08
C THR A 241 -30.39 16.20 -1.93
N THR A 242 -29.97 15.80 -0.74
CA THR A 242 -28.58 15.51 -0.42
C THR A 242 -28.41 14.01 -0.17
N ILE A 243 -27.55 13.38 -0.95
CA ILE A 243 -26.98 12.06 -0.67
C ILE A 243 -25.63 12.32 -0.02
N ALA A 244 -25.49 12.01 1.26
CA ALA A 244 -24.24 12.23 1.98
C ALA A 244 -23.10 11.39 1.39
N ALA A 245 -21.89 11.92 1.40
CA ALA A 245 -20.70 11.14 1.14
C ALA A 245 -20.49 10.09 2.24
N VAL A 246 -19.92 8.96 1.87
CA VAL A 246 -19.48 7.92 2.80
C VAL A 246 -17.95 7.94 2.83
N ASP A 247 -17.40 8.32 3.97
CA ASP A 247 -15.95 8.38 4.15
C ASP A 247 -15.31 7.00 4.15
N GLY A 248 -14.04 6.94 3.73
CA GLY A 248 -13.25 5.72 3.78
C GLY A 248 -12.91 5.29 5.21
N HIS A 249 -12.54 4.03 5.36
CA HIS A 249 -12.08 3.48 6.62
C HIS A 249 -10.62 3.89 6.88
N SER A 250 -10.28 4.08 8.14
CA SER A 250 -8.93 4.42 8.58
C SER A 250 -8.14 3.17 8.99
N LEU A 251 -6.82 3.20 8.80
CA LEU A 251 -5.90 2.13 9.16
C LEU A 251 -5.11 2.53 10.41
N VAL A 252 -5.02 1.59 11.36
CA VAL A 252 -4.04 1.65 12.44
C VAL A 252 -2.94 0.67 12.10
N SER A 253 -1.75 1.18 11.79
CA SER A 253 -0.61 0.34 11.42
C SER A 253 0.08 -0.26 12.66
N THR A 254 0.94 -1.24 12.44
CA THR A 254 1.83 -1.81 13.46
C THR A 254 3.12 -1.01 13.61
N ILE A 255 3.38 -0.08 12.69
CA ILE A 255 4.56 0.80 12.71
C ILE A 255 4.56 1.63 14.01
N ASP A 256 5.72 1.72 14.63
CA ASP A 256 6.00 2.69 15.67
C ASP A 256 6.82 3.84 15.07
N ALA A 257 6.24 5.02 15.00
CA ALA A 257 6.86 6.18 14.35
C ALA A 257 8.22 6.56 14.95
N ASN A 258 8.42 6.30 16.25
CA ASN A 258 9.70 6.58 16.90
C ASN A 258 10.77 5.56 16.51
N ILE A 259 10.40 4.26 16.48
CA ILE A 259 11.32 3.19 16.04
C ILE A 259 11.67 3.38 14.56
N GLN A 260 10.68 3.72 13.74
CA GLN A 260 10.86 4.03 12.31
C GLN A 260 11.85 5.19 12.11
N ALA A 261 11.63 6.30 12.81
CA ALA A 261 12.50 7.48 12.73
C ALA A 261 13.94 7.18 13.17
N ILE A 262 14.12 6.32 14.17
CA ILE A 262 15.44 5.87 14.61
C ILE A 262 16.12 5.03 13.53
N ALA A 263 15.40 4.10 12.92
CA ALA A 263 15.93 3.25 11.83
C ALA A 263 16.36 4.11 10.64
N GLU A 264 15.51 5.02 10.18
CA GLU A 264 15.81 5.95 9.07
C GLU A 264 17.01 6.85 9.39
N LYS A 265 17.07 7.41 10.61
CA LYS A 265 18.20 8.23 11.05
C LYS A 265 19.52 7.49 10.93
N TYR A 266 19.59 6.24 11.40
CA TYR A 266 20.83 5.47 11.34
C TYR A 266 21.18 5.02 9.93
N ILE A 267 20.21 4.77 9.08
CA ILE A 267 20.44 4.52 7.64
C ILE A 267 21.05 5.76 6.97
N LEU A 268 20.50 6.93 7.21
CA LEU A 268 21.04 8.19 6.67
C LEU A 268 22.43 8.50 7.23
N GLN A 269 22.64 8.31 8.54
CA GLN A 269 23.94 8.48 9.17
C GLN A 269 25.00 7.56 8.55
N PHE A 270 24.67 6.29 8.34
CA PHE A 270 25.57 5.32 7.66
C PHE A 270 25.93 5.79 6.26
N ASN A 271 24.97 6.19 5.46
CA ASN A 271 25.21 6.62 4.09
C ASN A 271 26.07 7.89 4.00
N GLU A 272 25.97 8.77 5.00
CA GLU A 272 26.80 9.97 5.11
C GLU A 272 28.19 9.65 5.65
N GLU A 273 28.31 8.85 6.70
CA GLU A 273 29.59 8.47 7.32
C GLU A 273 30.50 7.72 6.33
N TYR A 274 29.91 6.89 5.46
CA TYR A 274 30.64 6.12 4.46
C TYR A 274 30.59 6.74 3.06
N ARG A 275 30.23 8.03 2.96
CA ARG A 275 30.27 8.78 1.68
C ARG A 275 31.68 8.75 1.10
N ASP A 276 31.80 8.41 -0.18
CA ASP A 276 33.05 8.32 -0.94
C ASP A 276 34.07 7.31 -0.38
N ALA A 277 33.65 6.39 0.51
CA ALA A 277 34.55 5.39 1.09
C ALA A 277 34.81 4.20 0.17
N ALA A 278 33.80 3.43 -0.18
CA ALA A 278 33.93 2.27 -1.06
C ALA A 278 33.50 2.56 -2.50
N ARG A 279 32.79 3.65 -2.72
CA ARG A 279 32.29 4.15 -4.00
C ARG A 279 32.09 5.66 -3.92
N GLU A 280 32.00 6.34 -5.05
CA GLU A 280 31.65 7.74 -5.14
C GLU A 280 30.17 7.95 -4.74
N GLY A 281 29.88 9.00 -3.98
CA GLY A 281 28.56 9.34 -3.46
C GLY A 281 28.23 8.63 -2.14
N ALA A 282 26.96 8.38 -1.87
CA ALA A 282 26.49 7.78 -0.63
C ALA A 282 27.11 6.42 -0.31
N GLY A 283 27.20 6.05 0.96
CA GLY A 283 27.86 4.82 1.43
C GLY A 283 27.31 3.52 0.85
N SER A 284 26.04 3.54 0.38
CA SER A 284 25.44 2.40 -0.30
C SER A 284 24.57 2.84 -1.48
N TYR A 285 24.25 1.91 -2.39
CA TYR A 285 23.21 2.12 -3.40
C TYR A 285 21.82 2.03 -2.77
N ASN A 286 21.62 0.97 -1.97
CA ASN A 286 20.41 0.74 -1.22
C ASN A 286 20.77 0.22 0.17
N THR A 287 20.01 0.65 1.17
CA THR A 287 20.08 0.10 2.54
C THR A 287 18.67 -0.16 3.00
N GLY A 288 18.40 -1.32 3.59
CA GLY A 288 17.10 -1.65 4.19
C GLY A 288 17.26 -2.04 5.65
N CYS A 289 16.22 -1.76 6.45
CA CYS A 289 16.09 -2.18 7.84
C CYS A 289 14.65 -2.62 8.10
N ILE A 290 14.48 -3.83 8.64
CA ILE A 290 13.19 -4.35 9.12
C ILE A 290 13.30 -4.61 10.61
N ILE A 291 12.37 -4.10 11.39
CA ILE A 291 12.20 -4.42 12.81
C ILE A 291 10.84 -5.09 12.97
N MET A 292 10.87 -6.39 13.27
CA MET A 292 9.70 -7.25 13.34
C MET A 292 9.56 -7.85 14.74
N ASN A 293 8.36 -7.88 15.27
CA ASN A 293 8.07 -8.62 16.49
C ASN A 293 7.96 -10.13 16.16
N PRO A 294 8.91 -10.96 16.62
CA PRO A 294 8.93 -12.37 16.27
C PRO A 294 7.75 -13.17 16.84
N ASN A 295 7.06 -12.64 17.87
CA ASN A 295 6.01 -13.37 18.59
C ASN A 295 4.60 -13.16 18.01
N ASN A 296 4.44 -12.24 17.06
CA ASN A 296 3.13 -11.99 16.46
C ASN A 296 3.18 -11.58 14.98
N GLY A 297 4.36 -11.31 14.40
CA GLY A 297 4.50 -10.94 12.98
C GLY A 297 4.33 -9.45 12.68
N GLU A 298 4.07 -8.60 13.67
CA GLU A 298 3.96 -7.16 13.48
C GLU A 298 5.28 -6.54 13.00
N ILE A 299 5.21 -5.71 11.97
CA ILE A 299 6.32 -4.89 11.53
C ILE A 299 6.29 -3.57 12.32
N LEU A 300 7.29 -3.37 13.18
CA LEU A 300 7.41 -2.16 14.01
C LEU A 300 8.10 -1.02 13.26
N ALA A 301 9.01 -1.36 12.36
CA ALA A 301 9.63 -0.42 11.42
C ALA A 301 10.08 -1.15 10.16
N MET A 302 9.98 -0.47 9.03
CA MET A 302 10.52 -0.91 7.74
C MET A 302 10.99 0.34 7.01
N ALA A 303 12.31 0.49 6.90
CA ALA A 303 12.95 1.68 6.36
C ALA A 303 13.93 1.30 5.25
N SER A 304 14.02 2.11 4.23
CA SER A 304 15.02 1.96 3.16
C SER A 304 15.65 3.29 2.75
N TYR A 305 16.75 3.19 2.04
CA TYR A 305 17.46 4.28 1.38
C TYR A 305 17.69 3.88 -0.09
N PRO A 306 17.50 4.78 -1.02
CA PRO A 306 17.04 6.18 -0.88
C PRO A 306 15.57 6.29 -0.45
N SER A 307 15.17 7.40 0.19
CA SER A 307 13.82 7.73 0.61
C SER A 307 13.28 8.92 -0.19
N TYR A 308 11.97 9.17 -0.14
CA TYR A 308 11.34 10.28 -0.87
C TYR A 308 10.27 10.99 -0.03
N ASP A 309 9.96 12.26 -0.38
CA ASP A 309 8.88 13.00 0.25
C ASP A 309 7.52 12.55 -0.29
N LEU A 310 6.67 12.02 0.58
CA LEU A 310 5.32 11.55 0.25
C LEU A 310 4.40 12.68 -0.29
N ASN A 311 4.65 13.93 0.10
CA ASN A 311 3.90 15.09 -0.40
C ASN A 311 4.38 15.54 -1.78
N ASN A 312 5.63 15.20 -2.16
CA ASN A 312 6.21 15.48 -3.47
C ASN A 312 6.99 14.28 -4.02
N PRO A 313 6.33 13.14 -4.27
CA PRO A 313 7.00 11.88 -4.57
C PRO A 313 7.76 11.86 -5.91
N LYS A 314 7.56 12.86 -6.76
CA LYS A 314 8.25 13.00 -8.06
C LYS A 314 9.50 13.86 -8.01
N ASP A 315 9.84 14.41 -6.84
CA ASP A 315 11.02 15.24 -6.67
C ASP A 315 12.27 14.36 -6.54
N LEU A 316 13.18 14.46 -7.51
CA LEU A 316 14.47 13.77 -7.54
C LEU A 316 15.62 14.67 -7.09
N SER A 317 15.37 15.95 -6.74
CA SER A 317 16.41 16.94 -6.45
C SER A 317 17.29 16.60 -5.24
N ALA A 318 16.81 15.70 -4.35
CA ALA A 318 17.63 15.19 -3.24
C ALA A 318 18.80 14.29 -3.68
N TYR A 319 18.75 13.72 -4.89
CA TYR A 319 19.69 12.71 -5.37
C TYR A 319 20.35 13.07 -6.70
N TYR A 320 19.74 13.95 -7.49
CA TYR A 320 20.18 14.29 -8.84
C TYR A 320 20.15 15.80 -9.07
N THR A 321 21.08 16.28 -9.88
CA THR A 321 21.12 17.69 -10.33
C THR A 321 20.00 17.99 -11.35
N GLU A 322 19.72 19.27 -11.56
CA GLU A 322 18.71 19.70 -12.57
C GLU A 322 19.08 19.20 -13.97
N GLU A 323 20.39 19.19 -14.30
CA GLU A 323 20.90 18.71 -15.57
C GLU A 323 20.66 17.21 -15.75
N GLU A 324 20.95 16.40 -14.71
CA GLU A 324 20.72 14.94 -14.72
C GLU A 324 19.23 14.63 -14.83
N ILE A 325 18.38 15.34 -14.09
CA ILE A 325 16.92 15.17 -14.16
C ILE A 325 16.41 15.49 -15.57
N LYS A 326 16.91 16.56 -16.18
CA LYS A 326 16.57 16.92 -17.56
C LYS A 326 17.03 15.87 -18.56
N GLU A 327 18.27 15.35 -18.40
CA GLU A 327 18.77 14.25 -19.24
C GLU A 327 17.89 13.00 -19.12
N MET A 328 17.45 12.64 -17.91
CA MET A 328 16.51 11.53 -17.68
C MET A 328 15.17 11.76 -18.41
N GLN A 329 14.67 12.99 -18.42
CA GLN A 329 13.44 13.35 -19.16
C GLN A 329 13.63 13.22 -20.67
N ASP A 330 14.74 13.73 -21.19
CA ASP A 330 15.07 13.68 -22.63
C ASP A 330 15.28 12.23 -23.12
N ASN A 331 15.86 11.37 -22.29
CA ASN A 331 16.13 9.96 -22.57
C ASN A 331 14.97 9.02 -22.19
N ASN A 332 13.83 9.53 -21.67
CA ASN A 332 12.68 8.78 -21.19
C ASN A 332 13.00 7.77 -20.04
N THR A 333 14.03 8.00 -19.24
CA THR A 333 14.38 7.18 -18.08
C THR A 333 13.88 7.75 -16.74
N TYR A 334 13.30 8.95 -16.76
CA TYR A 334 12.80 9.63 -15.56
C TYR A 334 11.81 8.80 -14.76
N TYR A 335 10.80 8.21 -15.41
CA TYR A 335 9.81 7.38 -14.73
C TYR A 335 10.36 6.03 -14.27
N ASP A 336 11.36 5.48 -14.94
CA ASP A 336 12.04 4.26 -14.50
C ASP A 336 12.83 4.54 -13.20
N THR A 337 13.50 5.70 -13.11
CA THR A 337 14.20 6.14 -11.90
C THR A 337 13.21 6.37 -10.74
N LEU A 338 12.07 7.02 -10.99
CA LEU A 338 11.01 7.19 -10.00
C LEU A 338 10.45 5.85 -9.51
N ASN A 339 10.16 4.92 -10.43
CA ASN A 339 9.66 3.60 -10.06
C ASN A 339 10.67 2.81 -9.21
N GLN A 340 11.98 2.99 -9.44
CA GLN A 340 13.02 2.42 -8.59
C GLN A 340 13.03 3.07 -7.21
N LEU A 341 12.87 4.39 -7.13
CA LEU A 341 12.82 5.14 -5.88
C LEU A 341 11.61 4.78 -5.02
N TRP A 342 10.43 4.56 -5.64
CA TRP A 342 9.18 4.28 -4.94
C TRP A 342 9.02 2.83 -4.49
N ARG A 343 9.87 1.93 -5.00
CA ARG A 343 9.81 0.50 -4.63
C ARG A 343 10.30 0.29 -3.21
N ASN A 344 9.53 -0.44 -2.43
CA ASN A 344 9.96 -0.87 -1.12
C ASN A 344 11.07 -1.93 -1.24
N PHE A 345 12.32 -1.50 -1.04
CA PHE A 345 13.50 -2.36 -1.14
C PHE A 345 13.41 -3.61 -0.27
N CYS A 346 12.80 -3.51 0.91
CA CYS A 346 12.73 -4.61 1.87
C CYS A 346 11.86 -5.79 1.42
N ILE A 347 10.89 -5.56 0.52
CA ILE A 347 9.95 -6.58 0.06
C ILE A 347 10.04 -6.86 -1.44
N SER A 348 10.56 -5.90 -2.23
CA SER A 348 10.54 -5.97 -3.70
C SER A 348 11.87 -6.39 -4.30
N ASP A 349 12.99 -6.16 -3.61
CA ASP A 349 14.33 -6.50 -4.11
C ASP A 349 14.82 -7.81 -3.52
N THR A 350 15.57 -8.55 -4.34
CA THR A 350 16.06 -9.87 -3.99
C THR A 350 17.57 -9.89 -3.94
N TYR A 351 18.12 -10.67 -3.04
CA TYR A 351 19.57 -10.79 -2.85
C TYR A 351 19.97 -12.19 -2.38
N GLU A 352 21.22 -12.57 -2.58
CA GLU A 352 21.77 -13.76 -1.95
C GLU A 352 21.98 -13.48 -0.45
N PRO A 353 21.36 -14.25 0.48
CA PRO A 353 21.38 -13.95 1.92
C PRO A 353 22.79 -14.10 2.55
N GLY A 354 23.69 -14.82 1.89
CA GLY A 354 25.02 -15.07 2.41
C GLY A 354 24.98 -15.76 3.77
N SER A 355 25.91 -15.45 4.64
CA SER A 355 26.08 -16.15 5.93
C SER A 355 24.89 -16.00 6.90
N THR A 356 23.89 -15.18 6.63
CA THR A 356 22.66 -15.17 7.45
C THR A 356 21.84 -16.45 7.23
N ALA A 357 21.89 -17.05 6.05
CA ALA A 357 21.24 -18.33 5.75
C ALA A 357 21.81 -19.51 6.55
N LYS A 358 23.04 -19.42 7.08
CA LYS A 358 23.64 -20.44 7.96
C LYS A 358 22.76 -20.77 9.17
N THR A 359 21.99 -19.81 9.63
CA THR A 359 21.03 -20.00 10.73
C THR A 359 19.94 -21.00 10.36
N ILE A 360 19.45 -20.95 9.10
CA ILE A 360 18.46 -21.87 8.55
C ILE A 360 19.08 -23.27 8.38
N THR A 361 20.28 -23.34 7.84
CA THR A 361 21.00 -24.62 7.63
C THR A 361 21.23 -25.36 8.95
N ILE A 362 21.76 -24.67 9.96
CA ILE A 362 22.01 -25.28 11.28
C ILE A 362 20.68 -25.69 11.94
N ALA A 363 19.67 -24.82 11.94
CA ALA A 363 18.35 -25.13 12.48
C ALA A 363 17.74 -26.36 11.79
N THR A 364 17.87 -26.47 10.46
CA THR A 364 17.42 -27.64 9.69
C THR A 364 18.14 -28.91 10.11
N GLY A 365 19.47 -28.85 10.26
CA GLY A 365 20.28 -29.99 10.66
C GLY A 365 19.92 -30.50 12.05
N LEU A 366 19.79 -29.59 13.01
CA LEU A 366 19.39 -29.90 14.39
C LEU A 366 17.97 -30.48 14.45
N GLU A 367 17.00 -29.84 13.82
CA GLU A 367 15.59 -30.25 13.84
C GLU A 367 15.37 -31.63 13.23
N THR A 368 16.14 -31.99 12.22
CA THR A 368 16.06 -33.28 11.53
C THR A 368 16.93 -34.37 12.17
N GLY A 369 17.71 -34.03 13.20
CA GLY A 369 18.68 -34.93 13.82
C GLY A 369 19.83 -35.34 12.89
N LYS A 370 20.03 -34.61 11.78
CA LYS A 370 21.16 -34.82 10.88
C LYS A 370 22.47 -34.31 11.47
N ILE A 371 22.37 -33.34 12.36
CA ILE A 371 23.42 -32.95 13.30
C ILE A 371 22.83 -32.92 14.70
N THR A 372 23.64 -33.26 15.70
CA THR A 372 23.24 -33.33 17.11
C THR A 372 23.68 -32.11 17.91
N GLY A 373 24.57 -31.27 17.31
CA GLY A 373 25.20 -30.14 17.98
C GLY A 373 26.54 -30.48 18.67
N ASN A 374 26.96 -31.77 18.67
CA ASN A 374 28.20 -32.21 19.26
C ASN A 374 29.31 -32.54 18.25
N GLU A 375 29.01 -32.38 16.96
CA GLU A 375 29.95 -32.62 15.87
C GLU A 375 31.06 -31.58 15.87
N THR A 376 32.20 -31.97 15.33
CA THR A 376 33.33 -31.10 15.06
C THR A 376 33.70 -31.18 13.59
N TYR A 377 34.06 -30.05 13.02
CA TYR A 377 34.37 -29.86 11.62
C TYR A 377 35.79 -29.31 11.43
N GLN A 378 36.52 -29.85 10.46
CA GLN A 378 37.90 -29.42 10.20
C GLN A 378 37.96 -28.48 9.01
N CYS A 379 38.29 -27.22 9.23
CA CYS A 379 38.44 -26.23 8.17
C CYS A 379 39.93 -25.99 7.83
N ALA A 380 40.33 -26.41 6.65
CA ALA A 380 41.67 -26.16 6.08
C ALA A 380 41.68 -25.00 5.05
N GLY A 381 40.65 -24.14 5.02
CA GLY A 381 40.55 -22.98 4.13
C GLY A 381 39.72 -23.19 2.87
N GLY A 382 39.20 -24.39 2.64
CA GLY A 382 38.27 -24.75 1.56
C GLY A 382 37.97 -26.23 1.56
N LEU A 383 37.00 -26.62 0.72
CA LEU A 383 36.51 -27.99 0.57
C LEU A 383 36.36 -28.32 -0.92
N GLN A 384 36.77 -29.52 -1.33
CA GLN A 384 36.47 -30.04 -2.67
C GLN A 384 35.05 -30.60 -2.66
N VAL A 385 34.18 -30.05 -3.50
CA VAL A 385 32.80 -30.52 -3.69
C VAL A 385 32.62 -30.79 -5.18
N ALA A 386 32.34 -32.02 -5.54
CA ALA A 386 32.33 -32.49 -6.93
C ALA A 386 33.64 -32.06 -7.66
N ASP A 387 33.53 -31.34 -8.74
CA ASP A 387 34.65 -30.82 -9.55
C ASP A 387 35.10 -29.41 -9.15
N HIS A 388 34.50 -28.81 -8.10
CA HIS A 388 34.79 -27.44 -7.64
C HIS A 388 35.50 -27.40 -6.29
N TYR A 389 36.57 -26.58 -6.18
CA TYR A 389 37.15 -26.26 -4.89
C TYR A 389 36.56 -24.96 -4.34
N ILE A 390 35.67 -25.10 -3.34
CA ILE A 390 34.94 -23.98 -2.72
C ILE A 390 35.74 -23.49 -1.51
N ARG A 391 36.11 -22.21 -1.53
CA ARG A 391 36.97 -21.62 -0.51
C ARG A 391 36.18 -21.09 0.69
N CYS A 392 36.81 -21.21 1.87
CA CYS A 392 36.34 -20.51 3.07
C CYS A 392 36.73 -19.02 3.03
N ASN A 393 36.04 -18.19 3.85
CA ASN A 393 36.42 -16.78 4.05
C ASN A 393 37.83 -16.64 4.64
N VAL A 394 38.25 -17.53 5.56
CA VAL A 394 39.60 -17.62 6.08
C VAL A 394 40.39 -18.64 5.22
N ARG A 395 41.27 -18.15 4.36
CA ARG A 395 42.01 -18.99 3.39
C ARG A 395 42.99 -19.95 4.03
N SER A 396 43.52 -19.60 5.23
CA SER A 396 44.40 -20.49 6.03
C SER A 396 43.65 -21.56 6.81
N GLY A 397 42.28 -21.50 6.80
CA GLY A 397 41.42 -22.37 7.59
C GLY A 397 41.17 -21.86 9.01
N HIS A 398 40.12 -22.39 9.62
CA HIS A 398 39.76 -22.09 11.00
C HIS A 398 40.25 -23.16 11.99
N GLY A 399 40.82 -24.27 11.50
CA GLY A 399 41.13 -25.45 12.33
C GLY A 399 39.84 -26.22 12.66
N THR A 400 39.81 -26.82 13.84
CA THR A 400 38.68 -27.62 14.33
C THR A 400 37.65 -26.73 15.02
N LEU A 401 36.40 -26.78 14.58
CA LEU A 401 35.26 -26.02 15.13
C LEU A 401 34.15 -26.98 15.47
N ASP A 402 33.45 -26.74 16.57
CA ASP A 402 32.13 -27.33 16.84
C ASP A 402 31.03 -26.57 16.08
N VAL A 403 29.77 -26.94 16.24
CA VAL A 403 28.64 -26.30 15.54
C VAL A 403 28.49 -24.82 15.93
N SER A 404 28.66 -24.48 17.23
CA SER A 404 28.63 -23.09 17.72
C SER A 404 29.76 -22.27 17.10
N GLY A 405 30.99 -22.75 17.19
CA GLY A 405 32.18 -22.13 16.62
C GLY A 405 32.11 -21.96 15.10
N ALA A 406 31.46 -22.90 14.40
CA ALA A 406 31.23 -22.77 12.95
C ALA A 406 30.32 -21.58 12.62
N LEU A 407 29.29 -21.30 13.44
CA LEU A 407 28.43 -20.12 13.29
C LEU A 407 29.14 -18.83 13.73
N GLU A 408 29.86 -18.87 14.86
CA GLU A 408 30.64 -17.74 15.41
C GLU A 408 31.69 -17.21 14.43
N GLN A 409 32.49 -18.15 13.88
CA GLN A 409 33.55 -17.82 12.90
C GLN A 409 33.05 -17.73 11.46
N SER A 410 31.76 -17.98 11.27
CA SER A 410 31.13 -17.97 9.93
C SER A 410 31.83 -18.91 8.93
N CYS A 411 32.21 -20.13 9.37
CA CYS A 411 32.98 -21.08 8.56
C CYS A 411 32.14 -21.66 7.42
N ASN A 412 32.57 -21.48 6.15
CA ASN A 412 31.86 -22.06 5.01
C ASN A 412 32.09 -23.57 4.91
N VAL A 413 33.28 -24.07 5.25
CA VAL A 413 33.59 -25.50 5.18
C VAL A 413 32.68 -26.30 6.08
N ALA A 414 32.57 -25.92 7.36
CA ALA A 414 31.67 -26.59 8.30
C ALA A 414 30.22 -26.60 7.82
N LEU A 415 29.75 -25.50 7.23
CA LEU A 415 28.37 -25.42 6.71
C LEU A 415 28.17 -26.30 5.46
N MET A 416 29.17 -26.43 4.58
CA MET A 416 29.10 -27.36 3.46
C MET A 416 29.00 -28.81 3.91
N GLU A 417 29.82 -29.23 4.91
CA GLU A 417 29.75 -30.56 5.50
C GLU A 417 28.42 -30.82 6.22
N MET A 418 27.86 -29.81 6.92
CA MET A 418 26.51 -29.88 7.48
C MET A 418 25.45 -30.02 6.39
N GLY A 419 25.55 -29.24 5.30
CA GLY A 419 24.65 -29.31 4.14
C GLY A 419 24.67 -30.69 3.48
N GLU A 420 25.86 -31.30 3.31
CA GLU A 420 26.01 -32.67 2.82
C GLU A 420 25.30 -33.69 3.74
N ALA A 421 25.50 -33.58 5.05
CA ALA A 421 24.82 -34.43 6.04
C ALA A 421 23.29 -34.28 6.03
N ILE A 422 22.78 -33.06 5.81
CA ILE A 422 21.34 -32.77 5.65
C ILE A 422 20.81 -33.40 4.36
N GLY A 423 21.51 -33.21 3.25
CA GLY A 423 21.16 -33.71 1.92
C GLY A 423 20.08 -32.90 1.21
N VAL A 424 20.09 -32.98 -0.13
CA VAL A 424 19.28 -32.16 -1.05
C VAL A 424 17.79 -32.14 -0.68
N LYS A 425 17.17 -33.32 -0.55
CA LYS A 425 15.71 -33.41 -0.27
C LYS A 425 15.31 -32.75 1.02
N THR A 426 16.13 -32.90 2.07
CA THR A 426 15.84 -32.31 3.38
C THR A 426 16.05 -30.80 3.33
N MET A 427 17.10 -30.33 2.66
CA MET A 427 17.39 -28.91 2.50
C MET A 427 16.21 -28.19 1.81
N ILE A 428 15.80 -28.66 0.63
CA ILE A 428 14.67 -28.07 -0.12
C ILE A 428 13.38 -28.12 0.68
N LYS A 429 13.10 -29.25 1.36
CA LYS A 429 11.92 -29.35 2.23
C LYS A 429 11.93 -28.26 3.31
N TYR A 430 13.06 -27.99 3.95
CA TYR A 430 13.16 -27.01 5.02
C TYR A 430 13.24 -25.57 4.49
N GLU A 431 13.83 -25.30 3.34
CA GLU A 431 13.70 -24.02 2.63
C GLU A 431 12.22 -23.67 2.45
N ASN A 432 11.39 -24.60 1.99
CA ASN A 432 9.93 -24.43 1.91
C ASN A 432 9.24 -24.29 3.28
N ILE A 433 9.68 -25.02 4.31
CA ILE A 433 9.17 -24.89 5.67
C ILE A 433 9.48 -23.49 6.22
N PHE A 434 10.65 -22.95 5.96
CA PHE A 434 11.03 -21.58 6.31
C PHE A 434 10.45 -20.53 5.35
N ASN A 435 9.63 -20.93 4.38
CA ASN A 435 8.93 -20.07 3.41
C ASN A 435 9.86 -19.38 2.39
N LEU A 436 11.10 -19.85 2.22
CA LEU A 436 11.98 -19.33 1.18
C LEU A 436 11.44 -19.71 -0.21
N GLY A 437 11.45 -18.78 -1.13
CA GLY A 437 10.85 -18.93 -2.46
C GLY A 437 9.34 -18.76 -2.51
N LEU A 438 8.70 -18.42 -1.39
CA LEU A 438 7.25 -18.20 -1.29
C LEU A 438 6.98 -16.78 -0.77
N LYS A 439 5.90 -16.17 -1.27
CA LYS A 439 5.46 -14.89 -0.71
C LYS A 439 5.17 -15.03 0.78
N THR A 440 5.57 -14.03 1.55
CA THR A 440 5.21 -13.93 2.97
C THR A 440 3.75 -13.52 3.15
N ASN A 441 3.14 -12.97 2.10
CA ASN A 441 1.81 -12.35 2.06
C ASN A 441 1.69 -11.15 3.01
N ILE A 442 2.80 -10.43 3.22
CA ILE A 442 2.72 -9.14 3.91
C ILE A 442 1.69 -8.24 3.23
N ASP A 443 0.93 -7.52 4.03
CA ASP A 443 -0.16 -6.63 3.58
C ASP A 443 0.36 -5.30 2.99
N LEU A 444 1.33 -5.42 2.08
CA LEU A 444 1.89 -4.33 1.29
C LEU A 444 1.89 -4.69 -0.20
N ALA A 445 1.70 -3.69 -1.05
CA ALA A 445 1.83 -3.86 -2.48
C ALA A 445 3.31 -4.04 -2.90
N GLY A 446 3.55 -4.81 -3.96
CA GLY A 446 4.88 -4.92 -4.57
C GLY A 446 5.78 -6.02 -4.03
N GLU A 447 5.32 -6.94 -3.18
CA GLU A 447 6.13 -8.07 -2.72
C GLU A 447 6.60 -8.94 -3.90
N ALA A 448 7.92 -9.18 -3.98
CA ALA A 448 8.55 -9.96 -5.05
C ALA A 448 8.12 -11.44 -5.02
N ARG A 449 8.23 -12.07 -6.18
CA ARG A 449 8.05 -13.52 -6.35
C ARG A 449 9.41 -14.17 -6.52
N THR A 450 9.82 -14.97 -5.53
CA THR A 450 11.16 -15.57 -5.46
C THR A 450 11.18 -17.06 -5.82
N ALA A 451 10.05 -17.67 -6.18
CA ALA A 451 9.94 -19.10 -6.47
C ALA A 451 10.88 -19.62 -7.58
N SER A 452 11.23 -18.79 -8.56
CA SER A 452 12.18 -19.12 -9.61
C SER A 452 13.64 -18.81 -9.25
N LEU A 453 13.88 -18.24 -8.08
CA LEU A 453 15.18 -17.80 -7.59
C LEU A 453 15.74 -18.72 -6.50
N VAL A 454 15.02 -19.77 -6.14
CA VAL A 454 15.47 -20.83 -5.23
C VAL A 454 15.57 -22.16 -6.00
N TYR A 455 16.37 -23.09 -5.48
CA TYR A 455 16.53 -24.40 -6.09
C TYR A 455 15.33 -25.31 -5.79
N ASN A 456 15.21 -26.35 -6.61
CA ASN A 456 14.30 -27.48 -6.42
C ASN A 456 15.07 -28.80 -6.56
N GLU A 457 14.40 -29.94 -6.30
CA GLU A 457 15.06 -31.26 -6.34
C GLU A 457 15.72 -31.60 -7.68
N SER A 458 15.30 -31.01 -8.79
CA SER A 458 15.88 -31.24 -10.12
C SER A 458 17.03 -30.31 -10.45
N THR A 459 17.17 -29.18 -9.73
CA THR A 459 18.17 -28.14 -10.02
C THR A 459 19.25 -28.03 -8.94
N MET A 460 19.08 -28.67 -7.77
CA MET A 460 20.07 -28.68 -6.68
C MET A 460 20.94 -29.93 -6.80
N GLY A 461 22.14 -29.77 -7.33
CA GLY A 461 23.22 -30.78 -7.27
C GLY A 461 24.08 -30.62 -6.01
N GLU A 462 25.21 -31.33 -5.95
CA GLU A 462 26.12 -31.30 -4.80
C GLU A 462 26.75 -29.92 -4.60
N SER A 463 27.13 -29.25 -5.67
CA SER A 463 27.74 -27.91 -5.63
C SER A 463 26.74 -26.85 -5.21
N GLU A 464 25.48 -26.93 -5.70
CA GLU A 464 24.40 -26.03 -5.32
C GLU A 464 24.01 -26.23 -3.86
N LEU A 465 23.92 -27.48 -3.37
CA LEU A 465 23.68 -27.78 -1.95
C LEU A 465 24.76 -27.18 -1.06
N ALA A 466 26.03 -27.35 -1.44
CA ALA A 466 27.16 -26.81 -0.71
C ALA A 466 27.10 -25.27 -0.63
N THR A 467 26.84 -24.59 -1.76
CA THR A 467 26.74 -23.12 -1.78
C THR A 467 25.50 -22.60 -1.07
N SER A 468 24.36 -23.26 -1.21
CA SER A 468 23.12 -22.91 -0.50
C SER A 468 23.27 -23.03 1.02
N SER A 469 24.06 -24.00 1.50
CA SER A 469 24.27 -24.19 2.94
C SER A 469 24.88 -22.98 3.65
N PHE A 470 25.59 -22.10 2.93
CA PHE A 470 26.12 -20.85 3.45
C PHE A 470 25.51 -19.59 2.77
N GLY A 471 24.42 -19.74 2.01
CA GLY A 471 23.56 -18.66 1.51
C GLY A 471 23.96 -18.06 0.18
N GLN A 472 24.58 -18.82 -0.71
CA GLN A 472 24.87 -18.39 -2.08
C GLN A 472 24.20 -19.29 -3.11
N GLY A 473 23.92 -18.73 -4.29
CA GLY A 473 23.31 -19.43 -5.41
C GLY A 473 21.78 -19.34 -5.44
N PHE A 474 21.13 -18.75 -4.45
CA PHE A 474 19.70 -18.49 -4.45
C PHE A 474 19.41 -17.08 -3.90
N ASN A 475 18.27 -16.51 -4.30
CA ASN A 475 17.87 -15.16 -3.88
C ASN A 475 16.57 -15.18 -3.09
N VAL A 476 16.50 -14.33 -2.08
CA VAL A 476 15.34 -14.09 -1.21
C VAL A 476 15.16 -12.58 -1.01
N THR A 477 13.99 -12.18 -0.48
CA THR A 477 13.78 -10.82 -0.02
C THR A 477 14.19 -10.65 1.45
N MET A 478 14.34 -9.40 1.90
CA MET A 478 14.63 -9.13 3.31
C MET A 478 13.49 -9.60 4.22
N ILE A 479 12.23 -9.43 3.78
CA ILE A 479 11.07 -9.86 4.60
C ILE A 479 10.99 -11.39 4.70
N GLU A 480 11.33 -12.15 3.65
CA GLU A 480 11.42 -13.62 3.74
C GLU A 480 12.44 -14.04 4.80
N MET A 481 13.62 -13.43 4.79
CA MET A 481 14.67 -13.73 5.80
C MET A 481 14.26 -13.30 7.20
N ALA A 482 13.62 -12.12 7.37
CA ALA A 482 13.16 -11.65 8.67
C ALA A 482 12.11 -12.59 9.28
N ALA A 483 11.13 -13.02 8.49
CA ALA A 483 10.07 -13.92 8.94
C ALA A 483 10.61 -15.33 9.25
N ALA A 484 11.51 -15.87 8.40
CA ALA A 484 12.16 -17.16 8.63
C ALA A 484 13.01 -17.13 9.92
N PHE A 485 13.83 -16.11 10.10
CA PHE A 485 14.66 -15.93 11.28
C PHE A 485 13.82 -15.75 12.56
N SER A 486 12.73 -14.96 12.48
CA SER A 486 11.79 -14.79 13.59
C SER A 486 11.28 -16.13 14.10
N SER A 487 10.97 -17.07 13.19
CA SER A 487 10.54 -18.42 13.59
C SER A 487 11.67 -19.23 14.24
N ILE A 488 12.94 -18.97 13.92
CA ILE A 488 14.08 -19.66 14.57
C ILE A 488 14.19 -19.24 16.03
N VAL A 489 13.89 -17.98 16.36
CA VAL A 489 14.17 -17.43 17.70
C VAL A 489 12.97 -17.43 18.64
N ASN A 490 11.74 -17.62 18.15
CA ASN A 490 10.50 -17.51 18.91
C ASN A 490 9.88 -18.85 19.38
N GLY A 491 10.60 -19.98 19.26
CA GLY A 491 10.07 -21.29 19.57
C GLY A 491 9.60 -22.11 18.36
N GLY A 492 9.86 -21.61 17.14
CA GLY A 492 9.57 -22.31 15.89
C GLY A 492 8.30 -21.83 15.17
N TYR A 493 7.62 -20.82 15.65
CA TYR A 493 6.35 -20.37 15.07
C TYR A 493 6.57 -19.35 13.96
N TYR A 494 6.18 -19.70 12.73
CA TYR A 494 6.22 -18.79 11.59
C TYR A 494 4.94 -17.98 11.53
N TYR A 495 5.03 -16.70 11.86
CA TYR A 495 3.94 -15.74 11.74
C TYR A 495 3.92 -15.09 10.34
N GLU A 496 2.72 -14.86 9.82
CA GLU A 496 2.50 -14.03 8.65
C GLU A 496 2.85 -12.57 9.00
N PRO A 497 3.83 -11.94 8.31
CA PRO A 497 4.17 -10.55 8.58
C PRO A 497 3.01 -9.63 8.20
N HIS A 498 2.74 -8.61 9.01
CA HIS A 498 1.70 -7.63 8.71
C HIS A 498 2.05 -6.24 9.22
N VAL A 499 1.49 -5.22 8.55
CA VAL A 499 1.73 -3.81 8.84
C VAL A 499 0.49 -3.12 9.37
N VAL A 500 -0.71 -3.68 9.17
CA VAL A 500 -1.96 -3.15 9.71
C VAL A 500 -2.45 -4.04 10.85
N SER A 501 -2.77 -3.43 11.99
CA SER A 501 -3.33 -4.12 13.16
C SER A 501 -4.85 -4.00 13.20
N LYS A 502 -5.41 -2.90 12.69
CA LYS A 502 -6.84 -2.61 12.82
C LYS A 502 -7.35 -1.67 11.73
N ILE A 503 -8.59 -1.89 11.29
CA ILE A 503 -9.34 -1.00 10.43
C ILE A 503 -10.49 -0.39 11.23
N THR A 504 -10.66 0.93 11.16
CA THR A 504 -11.71 1.67 11.87
C THR A 504 -12.56 2.48 10.89
N ASN A 505 -13.82 2.75 11.25
CA ASN A 505 -14.68 3.66 10.49
C ASN A 505 -14.33 5.13 10.77
N SER A 506 -15.06 6.05 10.14
CA SER A 506 -14.88 7.50 10.31
C SER A 506 -15.18 8.00 11.74
N THR A 507 -15.93 7.25 12.55
CA THR A 507 -16.23 7.54 13.96
C THR A 507 -15.19 6.96 14.92
N GLY A 508 -14.25 6.15 14.43
CA GLY A 508 -13.20 5.51 15.23
C GLY A 508 -13.59 4.12 15.76
N ASP A 509 -14.79 3.61 15.42
CA ASP A 509 -15.18 2.26 15.81
C ASP A 509 -14.43 1.22 14.98
N THR A 510 -14.08 0.11 15.62
CA THR A 510 -13.37 -0.97 14.96
C THR A 510 -14.27 -1.71 13.97
N VAL A 511 -13.90 -1.68 12.70
CA VAL A 511 -14.53 -2.46 11.63
C VAL A 511 -13.93 -3.87 11.57
N ARG A 512 -12.60 -3.96 11.65
CA ARG A 512 -11.87 -5.24 11.59
C ARG A 512 -10.57 -5.17 12.38
N ASN A 513 -10.30 -6.17 13.22
CA ASN A 513 -8.97 -6.42 13.77
C ASN A 513 -8.21 -7.36 12.84
N ILE A 514 -6.92 -7.16 12.71
CA ILE A 514 -5.99 -8.07 12.04
C ILE A 514 -5.26 -8.84 13.14
N GLU A 515 -5.72 -10.06 13.38
CA GLU A 515 -5.13 -10.90 14.42
C GLU A 515 -3.83 -11.57 13.93
N PRO A 516 -2.81 -11.71 14.79
CA PRO A 516 -1.59 -12.44 14.45
C PRO A 516 -1.88 -13.86 13.96
N ARG A 517 -1.33 -14.23 12.80
CA ARG A 517 -1.59 -15.53 12.18
C ARG A 517 -0.34 -16.40 12.16
N VAL A 518 -0.37 -17.49 12.91
CA VAL A 518 0.64 -18.56 12.80
C VAL A 518 0.34 -19.40 11.56
N LEU A 519 1.23 -19.43 10.59
CA LEU A 519 1.07 -20.25 9.39
C LEU A 519 1.52 -21.69 9.61
N LYS A 520 2.60 -21.89 10.35
CA LYS A 520 3.22 -23.20 10.59
C LYS A 520 4.23 -23.15 11.73
N GLN A 521 4.60 -24.32 12.24
CA GLN A 521 5.79 -24.50 13.07
C GLN A 521 6.94 -24.97 12.19
N THR A 522 8.07 -24.24 12.19
CA THR A 522 9.25 -24.53 11.37
C THR A 522 10.21 -25.50 12.06
N ILE A 523 10.41 -25.32 13.34
CA ILE A 523 11.29 -26.12 14.20
C ILE A 523 10.67 -26.30 15.57
N SER A 524 11.20 -27.21 16.36
CA SER A 524 10.82 -27.42 17.75
C SER A 524 11.32 -26.30 18.67
N GLU A 525 10.69 -26.13 19.83
CA GLU A 525 11.14 -25.19 20.87
C GLU A 525 12.57 -25.49 21.35
N THR A 526 12.94 -26.77 21.37
CA THR A 526 14.28 -27.26 21.78
C THR A 526 15.33 -26.76 20.77
N THR A 527 15.08 -26.95 19.46
CA THR A 527 15.97 -26.46 18.40
C THR A 527 16.08 -24.96 18.46
N SER A 528 14.95 -24.25 18.64
CA SER A 528 14.93 -22.79 18.79
C SER A 528 15.77 -22.31 19.98
N ALA A 529 15.65 -22.98 21.15
CA ALA A 529 16.44 -22.63 22.33
C ALA A 529 17.95 -22.81 22.09
N GLN A 530 18.35 -23.87 21.41
CA GLN A 530 19.74 -24.14 21.06
C GLN A 530 20.27 -23.11 20.04
N MET A 531 19.47 -22.75 19.02
CA MET A 531 19.82 -21.74 18.05
C MET A 531 20.02 -20.36 18.70
N ARG A 532 19.19 -19.97 19.68
CA ARG A 532 19.40 -18.70 20.42
C ARG A 532 20.74 -18.68 21.15
N GLN A 533 21.19 -19.80 21.69
CA GLN A 533 22.51 -19.91 22.36
C GLN A 533 23.65 -19.70 21.35
N TYR A 534 23.58 -20.34 20.17
CA TYR A 534 24.58 -20.18 19.11
C TYR A 534 24.62 -18.78 18.53
N LEU A 535 23.44 -18.16 18.34
CA LEU A 535 23.32 -16.77 17.87
C LEU A 535 23.89 -15.78 18.89
N TYR A 536 23.64 -16.01 20.17
CA TYR A 536 24.24 -15.20 21.24
C TYR A 536 25.78 -15.32 21.23
N ALA A 537 26.33 -16.52 21.13
CA ALA A 537 27.76 -16.75 21.06
C ALA A 537 28.38 -16.04 19.82
N ALA A 538 27.72 -16.07 18.67
CA ALA A 538 28.16 -15.42 17.46
C ALA A 538 28.25 -13.87 17.59
N VAL A 539 27.45 -13.24 18.44
CA VAL A 539 27.54 -11.81 18.76
C VAL A 539 28.48 -11.56 19.94
N ALA A 540 28.50 -12.43 20.95
CA ALA A 540 29.34 -12.25 22.11
C ALA A 540 30.84 -12.44 21.79
N GLU A 541 31.19 -13.49 21.03
CA GLU A 541 32.56 -13.95 20.79
C GLU A 541 32.96 -13.96 19.31
N GLY A 542 31.97 -14.01 18.39
CA GLY A 542 32.18 -14.22 16.97
C GLY A 542 32.23 -12.96 16.12
N THR A 543 31.82 -13.10 14.85
CA THR A 543 31.84 -12.04 13.82
C THR A 543 30.83 -10.92 14.07
N GLY A 544 29.88 -11.10 14.96
CA GLY A 544 28.82 -10.13 15.30
C GLY A 544 29.16 -9.13 16.41
N LYS A 545 30.40 -9.12 16.94
CA LYS A 545 30.80 -8.28 18.10
C LYS A 545 30.45 -6.80 17.98
N SER A 546 30.54 -6.25 16.79
CA SER A 546 30.20 -4.83 16.53
C SER A 546 28.72 -4.49 16.70
N ALA A 547 27.85 -5.49 16.66
CA ALA A 547 26.40 -5.31 16.86
C ALA A 547 25.98 -5.39 18.36
N ARG A 548 26.92 -5.60 19.28
CA ARG A 548 26.65 -5.77 20.71
C ARG A 548 26.57 -4.43 21.44
N PRO A 549 25.39 -3.93 21.83
CA PRO A 549 25.26 -2.75 22.67
C PRO A 549 25.55 -3.08 24.13
N ALA A 550 26.06 -2.10 24.89
CA ALA A 550 26.32 -2.27 26.30
C ALA A 550 25.01 -2.50 27.08
N GLY A 551 25.01 -3.52 27.96
CA GLY A 551 23.88 -3.81 28.85
C GLY A 551 22.76 -4.67 28.23
N TYR A 552 22.90 -5.12 26.97
CA TYR A 552 21.91 -5.98 26.30
C TYR A 552 22.53 -7.30 25.84
N ALA A 553 21.74 -8.36 25.90
CA ALA A 553 22.06 -9.66 25.30
C ALA A 553 21.43 -9.72 23.90
N ILE A 554 22.27 -9.76 22.87
CA ILE A 554 21.84 -9.85 21.48
C ILE A 554 22.36 -11.16 20.89
N GLY A 555 21.51 -11.86 20.16
CA GLY A 555 21.86 -12.97 19.29
C GLY A 555 21.73 -12.56 17.83
N GLY A 556 22.64 -12.98 16.97
CA GLY A 556 22.52 -12.62 15.55
C GLY A 556 23.63 -13.18 14.68
N LYS A 557 23.54 -12.87 13.38
CA LYS A 557 24.51 -13.31 12.37
C LYS A 557 24.76 -12.23 11.35
N THR A 558 26.04 -11.96 11.08
CA THR A 558 26.50 -11.14 9.95
C THR A 558 26.41 -11.92 8.65
N GLY A 559 26.07 -11.22 7.57
CA GLY A 559 26.08 -11.73 6.19
C GLY A 559 27.01 -10.91 5.31
N THR A 560 27.63 -11.58 4.37
CA THR A 560 28.34 -10.96 3.26
C THR A 560 28.18 -11.89 2.06
N ALA A 561 27.58 -11.38 1.00
CA ALA A 561 27.42 -12.09 -0.26
C ALA A 561 28.00 -11.27 -1.40
N GLU A 562 28.81 -11.90 -2.26
CA GLU A 562 29.35 -11.26 -3.44
C GLU A 562 28.27 -11.24 -4.54
N LYS A 563 27.97 -10.06 -5.08
CA LYS A 563 26.97 -9.90 -6.15
C LYS A 563 27.46 -10.52 -7.48
N VAL A 564 26.51 -10.95 -8.27
CA VAL A 564 26.78 -11.42 -9.64
C VAL A 564 26.70 -10.20 -10.59
N PRO A 565 27.65 -10.03 -11.52
CA PRO A 565 28.86 -10.87 -11.77
C PRO A 565 29.92 -10.67 -10.69
N ARG A 566 30.54 -11.79 -10.24
CA ARG A 566 31.47 -11.81 -9.09
C ARG A 566 32.86 -11.21 -9.36
N ASP A 567 33.15 -10.78 -10.57
CA ASP A 567 34.38 -10.13 -11.02
C ASP A 567 34.48 -8.65 -10.60
N HIS A 568 33.34 -8.01 -10.28
CA HIS A 568 33.24 -6.59 -9.89
C HIS A 568 33.50 -6.31 -8.40
N LYS A 569 33.63 -7.34 -7.57
CA LYS A 569 33.82 -7.23 -6.10
C LYS A 569 32.76 -6.36 -5.38
N HIS A 570 31.53 -6.38 -5.87
CA HIS A 570 30.39 -5.77 -5.20
C HIS A 570 29.78 -6.75 -4.21
N TYR A 571 29.44 -6.26 -3.03
CA TYR A 571 28.93 -7.09 -1.93
C TYR A 571 27.59 -6.57 -1.43
N VAL A 572 26.75 -7.51 -1.00
CA VAL A 572 25.65 -7.23 -0.07
C VAL A 572 26.15 -7.56 1.32
N VAL A 573 26.11 -6.58 2.20
CA VAL A 573 26.48 -6.73 3.61
C VAL A 573 25.19 -6.67 4.43
N SER A 574 25.02 -7.61 5.36
CA SER A 574 23.80 -7.72 6.15
C SER A 574 24.08 -8.15 7.58
N PHE A 575 23.13 -7.88 8.46
CA PHE A 575 23.05 -8.42 9.82
C PHE A 575 21.59 -8.79 10.11
N ILE A 576 21.39 -9.94 10.72
CA ILE A 576 20.09 -10.37 11.24
C ILE A 576 20.26 -10.77 12.69
N GLY A 577 19.36 -10.30 13.59
CA GLY A 577 19.51 -10.52 15.02
C GLY A 577 18.26 -10.25 15.84
N CYS A 578 18.30 -10.64 17.10
CA CYS A 578 17.22 -10.48 18.09
C CYS A 578 17.77 -10.15 19.48
#